data_1bad0f1c8fd3b1f015a2490f50b9f17d
#
_entry.id   1bad0f1c8fd3b1f015a2490f50b9f17d
#
_cell.length_a   1.000
_cell.length_b   1.000
_cell.length_c   1.000
_cell.angle_alpha   90.00
_cell.angle_beta   90.00
_cell.angle_gamma   90.00
#
_symmetry.space_group_name_H-M   'P 1'
#
loop_
_entity.id
_entity.type
_entity.pdbx_description
1 polymer ?
#
loop_
_entity_poly.entity_id
_entity_poly.type
_entity_poly.pdbx_seq_one_letter_code
_entity_poly.pdbx_strand_id
1 'polypeptide(L)'
;MAKVLKLRRGTTTQHGSFTGAEGEVTVDTTKDTVIVHDGSTAGGHPVAAEDMANVSSSDIVGRLAAGSIAHAKLAGDAVDGDNIADDSVNSEHYVDGSIDTEHIAV
;
A
#
# COMPACT_ATOMS: atom_id res chain seq x y z
N MET A 1 -7.96 -20.58 35.14
CA MET A 1 -7.76 -19.32 34.41
C MET A 1 -6.44 -19.31 33.66
N ALA A 2 -6.45 -18.87 32.43
CA ALA A 2 -5.22 -18.76 31.63
C ALA A 2 -4.33 -17.62 32.15
N LYS A 3 -3.02 -17.84 32.10
CA LYS A 3 -2.05 -16.83 32.48
C LYS A 3 -1.81 -15.88 31.29
N VAL A 4 -1.52 -14.62 31.57
CA VAL A 4 -1.19 -13.62 30.55
C VAL A 4 0.31 -13.65 30.29
N LEU A 5 0.68 -13.83 29.03
CA LEU A 5 2.06 -13.64 28.57
C LEU A 5 2.12 -12.32 27.80
N LYS A 6 3.01 -11.43 28.21
CA LYS A 6 3.20 -10.14 27.53
C LYS A 6 4.61 -10.11 26.95
N LEU A 7 4.70 -9.75 25.68
CA LEU A 7 5.96 -9.52 25.03
C LEU A 7 6.51 -8.13 25.38
N ARG A 8 7.82 -7.94 25.20
CA ARG A 8 8.43 -6.61 25.29
C ARG A 8 7.66 -5.66 24.38
N ARG A 9 7.41 -4.45 24.84
CA ARG A 9 6.58 -3.49 24.11
C ARG A 9 7.07 -2.06 24.32
N GLY A 10 6.69 -1.21 23.40
CA GLY A 10 6.95 0.22 23.47
C GLY A 10 6.17 0.95 22.39
N THR A 11 6.24 2.27 22.42
CA THR A 11 5.64 3.10 21.38
C THR A 11 6.48 3.04 20.10
N THR A 12 5.94 3.54 18.99
CA THR A 12 6.70 3.66 17.74
C THR A 12 7.97 4.48 17.95
N THR A 13 7.88 5.59 18.72
CA THR A 13 9.04 6.43 19.01
C THR A 13 10.10 5.67 19.79
N GLN A 14 9.69 4.89 20.80
CA GLN A 14 10.63 4.06 21.58
C GLN A 14 11.29 2.99 20.72
N HIS A 15 10.56 2.37 19.80
CA HIS A 15 11.10 1.40 18.86
C HIS A 15 12.16 2.01 17.93
N GLY A 16 12.01 3.28 17.59
CA GLY A 16 12.93 3.95 16.67
C GLY A 16 14.39 3.97 17.13
N SER A 17 14.64 3.85 18.43
CA SER A 17 15.99 3.79 18.99
C SER A 17 16.37 2.40 19.51
N PHE A 18 15.55 1.39 19.25
CA PHE A 18 15.75 0.03 19.74
C PHE A 18 16.05 -0.93 18.57
N THR A 19 17.15 -1.65 18.68
CA THR A 19 17.49 -2.71 17.72
C THR A 19 17.35 -4.04 18.44
N GLY A 20 16.30 -4.80 18.10
CA GLY A 20 16.07 -6.11 18.73
C GLY A 20 16.98 -7.18 18.16
N ALA A 21 17.09 -8.28 18.88
CA ALA A 21 17.86 -9.43 18.43
C ALA A 21 17.16 -10.09 17.24
N GLU A 22 17.94 -10.76 16.38
CA GLU A 22 17.37 -11.53 15.28
C GLU A 22 16.33 -12.54 15.80
N GLY A 23 15.13 -12.50 15.23
CA GLY A 23 14.03 -13.38 15.64
C GLY A 23 13.26 -12.91 16.86
N GLU A 24 13.66 -11.81 17.49
CA GLU A 24 12.89 -11.23 18.58
C GLU A 24 11.59 -10.63 18.03
N VAL A 25 10.49 -10.78 18.77
CA VAL A 25 9.20 -10.17 18.44
C VAL A 25 8.81 -9.27 19.61
N THR A 26 8.48 -8.02 19.30
CA THR A 26 8.01 -7.04 20.28
C THR A 26 6.65 -6.50 19.84
N VAL A 27 6.04 -5.64 20.66
CA VAL A 27 4.75 -5.04 20.35
C VAL A 27 4.90 -3.52 20.30
N ASP A 28 4.48 -2.92 19.18
CA ASP A 28 4.35 -1.47 19.05
C ASP A 28 2.95 -1.08 19.52
N THR A 29 2.90 -0.38 20.66
CA THR A 29 1.62 -0.02 21.29
C THR A 29 0.94 1.17 20.63
N THR A 30 1.66 1.94 19.82
CA THR A 30 1.06 3.04 19.05
C THR A 30 0.32 2.48 17.82
N LYS A 31 0.92 1.52 17.14
CA LYS A 31 0.35 0.89 15.93
C LYS A 31 -0.48 -0.34 16.24
N ASP A 32 -0.44 -0.83 17.48
CA ASP A 32 -1.10 -2.08 17.90
C ASP A 32 -0.74 -3.26 17.00
N THR A 33 0.54 -3.41 16.71
CA THR A 33 1.02 -4.52 15.89
C THR A 33 2.30 -5.10 16.46
N VAL A 34 2.64 -6.30 16.01
CA VAL A 34 3.92 -6.92 16.36
C VAL A 34 5.03 -6.39 15.46
N ILE A 35 6.24 -6.35 16.01
CA ILE A 35 7.44 -5.95 15.29
C ILE A 35 8.37 -7.16 15.27
N VAL A 36 8.84 -7.53 14.10
CA VAL A 36 9.83 -8.59 13.92
C VAL A 36 11.20 -7.95 13.79
N HIS A 37 12.17 -8.39 14.58
CA HIS A 37 13.52 -7.82 14.61
C HIS A 37 14.51 -8.72 13.89
N ASP A 38 15.49 -8.09 13.22
CA ASP A 38 16.52 -8.77 12.43
C ASP A 38 17.92 -8.64 13.02
N GLY A 39 18.04 -8.05 14.21
CA GLY A 39 19.33 -7.84 14.86
C GLY A 39 20.12 -6.62 14.39
N SER A 40 19.67 -5.92 13.37
CA SER A 40 20.42 -4.80 12.80
C SER A 40 19.60 -3.56 12.46
N THR A 41 18.29 -3.70 12.25
CA THR A 41 17.43 -2.57 11.88
C THR A 41 16.83 -1.93 13.11
N ALA A 42 17.17 -0.66 13.37
CA ALA A 42 16.53 0.10 14.43
C ALA A 42 15.04 0.22 14.16
N GLY A 43 14.23 -0.06 15.17
CA GLY A 43 12.77 -0.05 15.03
C GLY A 43 12.17 -1.35 14.51
N GLY A 44 12.97 -2.24 13.94
CA GLY A 44 12.48 -3.52 13.41
C GLY A 44 11.52 -3.38 12.23
N HIS A 45 10.73 -4.42 11.99
CA HIS A 45 9.83 -4.50 10.84
C HIS A 45 8.39 -4.73 11.34
N PRO A 46 7.53 -3.70 11.29
CA PRO A 46 6.12 -3.85 11.69
C PRO A 46 5.37 -4.81 10.77
N VAL A 47 4.47 -5.58 11.34
CA VAL A 47 3.57 -6.45 10.58
C VAL A 47 2.34 -5.64 10.17
N ALA A 48 1.91 -5.78 8.92
CA ALA A 48 0.72 -5.11 8.42
C ALA A 48 -0.53 -5.60 9.15
N ALA A 49 -1.41 -4.66 9.48
CA ALA A 49 -2.72 -5.00 10.04
C ALA A 49 -3.60 -5.66 8.97
N GLU A 50 -4.56 -6.46 9.41
CA GLU A 50 -5.47 -7.15 8.49
C GLU A 50 -6.15 -6.20 7.51
N ASP A 51 -6.54 -5.01 7.98
CA ASP A 51 -7.19 -3.98 7.16
C ASP A 51 -6.20 -3.01 6.52
N MET A 52 -4.91 -3.27 6.64
CA MET A 52 -3.83 -2.44 6.11
C MET A 52 -3.78 -1.02 6.72
N ALA A 53 -4.47 -0.77 7.83
CA ALA A 53 -4.58 0.56 8.40
C ALA A 53 -3.22 1.15 8.84
N ASN A 54 -2.25 0.30 9.16
CA ASN A 54 -0.91 0.73 9.55
C ASN A 54 0.10 0.73 8.39
N VAL A 55 -0.37 0.55 7.16
CA VAL A 55 0.47 0.58 5.95
C VAL A 55 0.15 1.86 5.19
N SER A 56 1.17 2.62 4.79
CA SER A 56 0.96 3.87 4.06
C SER A 56 0.44 3.60 2.65
N SER A 57 -0.34 4.56 2.11
CA SER A 57 -0.83 4.46 0.73
C SER A 57 0.31 4.34 -0.28
N SER A 58 1.42 5.05 -0.05
CA SER A 58 2.56 5.00 -0.96
C SER A 58 3.25 3.64 -0.94
N ASP A 59 3.28 2.96 0.21
CA ASP A 59 3.83 1.60 0.29
C ASP A 59 2.95 0.60 -0.46
N ILE A 60 1.63 0.75 -0.33
CA ILE A 60 0.67 -0.11 -1.05
C ILE A 60 0.82 0.09 -2.56
N VAL A 61 0.82 1.34 -3.03
CA VAL A 61 0.96 1.67 -4.46
C VAL A 61 2.31 1.21 -4.98
N GLY A 62 3.38 1.40 -4.19
CA GLY A 62 4.73 1.01 -4.60
C GLY A 62 4.91 -0.50 -4.77
N ARG A 63 4.02 -1.31 -4.21
CA ARG A 63 4.06 -2.77 -4.36
C ARG A 63 3.27 -3.27 -5.58
N LEU A 64 2.53 -2.39 -6.25
CA LEU A 64 1.81 -2.77 -7.46
C LEU A 64 2.78 -2.82 -8.64
N ALA A 65 2.99 -4.00 -9.18
CA ALA A 65 3.85 -4.15 -10.36
C ALA A 65 3.15 -3.58 -11.59
N ALA A 66 3.94 -3.14 -12.57
CA ALA A 66 3.40 -2.67 -13.84
C ALA A 66 2.50 -3.76 -14.45
N GLY A 67 1.32 -3.37 -14.90
CA GLY A 67 0.36 -4.29 -15.49
C GLY A 67 -0.39 -5.18 -14.50
N SER A 68 -0.19 -4.98 -13.18
CA SER A 68 -0.83 -5.83 -12.18
C SER A 68 -2.31 -5.52 -11.95
N ILE A 69 -2.79 -4.33 -12.36
CA ILE A 69 -4.20 -3.97 -12.25
C ILE A 69 -4.91 -4.42 -13.52
N ALA A 70 -5.58 -5.55 -13.44
CA ALA A 70 -6.31 -6.12 -14.56
C ALA A 70 -7.65 -5.38 -14.76
N HIS A 71 -8.19 -5.49 -15.98
CA HIS A 71 -9.49 -4.92 -16.35
C HIS A 71 -10.58 -5.26 -15.31
N ALA A 72 -10.61 -6.50 -14.85
CA ALA A 72 -11.64 -6.96 -13.90
C ALA A 72 -11.56 -6.27 -12.54
N LYS A 73 -10.46 -5.56 -12.23
CA LYS A 73 -10.30 -4.83 -10.98
C LYS A 73 -10.86 -3.41 -11.03
N LEU A 74 -11.24 -2.95 -12.23
CA LEU A 74 -11.83 -1.63 -12.42
C LEU A 74 -13.33 -1.80 -12.68
N ALA A 75 -14.15 -1.07 -11.95
CA ALA A 75 -15.59 -1.03 -12.21
C ALA A 75 -15.87 -0.33 -13.53
N GLY A 76 -17.03 -0.60 -14.12
CA GLY A 76 -17.48 0.21 -15.26
C GLY A 76 -17.49 1.68 -14.89
N ASP A 77 -17.04 2.52 -15.80
CA ASP A 77 -16.97 3.97 -15.59
C ASP A 77 -16.04 4.41 -14.44
N ALA A 78 -15.11 3.54 -14.04
CA ALA A 78 -14.17 3.85 -12.96
C ALA A 78 -13.12 4.90 -13.39
N VAL A 79 -12.90 5.08 -14.69
CA VAL A 79 -11.97 6.08 -15.23
C VAL A 79 -12.77 7.15 -15.94
N ASP A 80 -12.71 8.36 -15.44
CA ASP A 80 -13.43 9.51 -16.02
C ASP A 80 -12.46 10.69 -16.25
N GLY A 81 -13.03 11.86 -16.55
CA GLY A 81 -12.21 13.04 -16.85
C GLY A 81 -11.30 13.49 -15.71
N ASP A 82 -11.66 13.20 -14.46
CA ASP A 82 -10.83 13.57 -13.32
C ASP A 82 -9.63 12.63 -13.15
N ASN A 83 -9.69 11.44 -13.73
CA ASN A 83 -8.63 10.44 -13.65
C ASN A 83 -7.61 10.56 -14.79
N ILE A 84 -7.94 11.30 -15.84
CA ILE A 84 -7.09 11.44 -17.04
C ILE A 84 -6.51 12.85 -17.05
N ALA A 85 -5.19 12.95 -16.97
CA ALA A 85 -4.51 14.23 -17.02
C ALA A 85 -4.70 14.88 -18.38
N ASP A 86 -4.69 16.22 -18.41
CA ASP A 86 -4.79 16.98 -19.65
C ASP A 86 -3.69 16.54 -20.62
N ASP A 87 -4.04 16.41 -21.89
CA ASP A 87 -3.13 16.03 -22.98
C ASP A 87 -2.52 14.62 -22.82
N SER A 88 -3.06 13.79 -21.93
CA SER A 88 -2.53 12.43 -21.73
C SER A 88 -3.05 11.41 -22.74
N VAL A 89 -4.11 11.74 -23.48
CA VAL A 89 -4.68 10.87 -24.52
C VAL A 89 -4.33 11.45 -25.89
N ASN A 90 -3.59 10.70 -26.68
CA ASN A 90 -3.13 11.16 -28.00
C ASN A 90 -3.43 10.08 -29.05
N SER A 91 -2.93 10.28 -30.27
CA SER A 91 -3.23 9.39 -31.40
C SER A 91 -2.79 7.94 -31.19
N GLU A 92 -1.80 7.71 -30.36
CA GLU A 92 -1.35 6.34 -30.06
C GLU A 92 -2.38 5.54 -29.26
N HIS A 93 -3.31 6.22 -28.61
CA HIS A 93 -4.33 5.60 -27.77
C HIS A 93 -5.59 5.19 -28.54
N TYR A 94 -5.69 5.58 -29.82
CA TYR A 94 -6.84 5.30 -30.66
C TYR A 94 -6.49 4.29 -31.73
N VAL A 95 -7.38 3.33 -31.96
CA VAL A 95 -7.29 2.43 -33.11
C VAL A 95 -7.76 3.19 -34.33
N ASP A 96 -7.07 3.02 -35.46
CA ASP A 96 -7.47 3.66 -36.74
C ASP A 96 -8.94 3.38 -37.03
N GLY A 97 -9.69 4.44 -37.33
CA GLY A 97 -11.10 4.35 -37.64
C GLY A 97 -12.03 4.22 -36.44
N SER A 98 -11.48 4.17 -35.21
CA SER A 98 -12.31 4.01 -34.01
C SER A 98 -13.00 5.28 -33.58
N ILE A 99 -12.55 6.43 -34.03
CA ILE A 99 -13.14 7.74 -33.71
C ILE A 99 -13.82 8.27 -34.98
N ASP A 100 -15.12 8.40 -34.92
CA ASP A 100 -15.93 8.89 -36.08
C ASP A 100 -16.81 10.06 -35.64
N THR A 101 -17.75 10.43 -36.50
CA THR A 101 -18.59 11.60 -36.26
C THR A 101 -19.50 11.44 -35.04
N GLU A 102 -19.80 10.21 -34.62
CA GLU A 102 -20.59 9.96 -33.41
C GLU A 102 -19.82 10.32 -32.16
N HIS A 103 -18.49 10.30 -32.20
CA HIS A 103 -17.61 10.58 -31.07
C HIS A 103 -17.18 12.04 -30.99
N ILE A 104 -17.41 12.81 -32.06
CA ILE A 104 -16.98 14.21 -32.16
C ILE A 104 -18.23 15.08 -32.21
N ALA A 105 -18.33 16.01 -31.25
CA ALA A 105 -19.41 17.01 -31.25
C ALA A 105 -19.24 17.93 -32.46
N VAL A 106 -20.35 18.19 -33.13
CA VAL A 106 -20.38 19.03 -34.36
C VAL A 106 -21.06 20.37 -34.04
#